data_64005e432b87a5f5b1494d251fbf85ad
#
_entry.id   64005e432b87a5f5b1494d251fbf85ad
#
_cell.length_a   1.000
_cell.length_b   1.000
_cell.length_c   1.000
_cell.angle_alpha   90.00
_cell.angle_beta   90.00
_cell.angle_gamma   90.00
#
_symmetry.space_group_name_H-M   'P 1'
#
loop_
_entity.id
_entity.type
_entity.pdbx_description
1 polymer ?
#
loop_
_entity_poly.entity_id
_entity_poly.type
_entity_poly.pdbx_seq_one_letter_code
_entity_poly.pdbx_strand_id
1 'polypeptide(L)'
;TGMDHSTIYSGMLPAEHGIVAHEWYDRLRNKRQSNIADQEYMLIGDAGQGVSPKKLEALTLGSAMKMNSAFSKVYSIAANGEEAVLSGGSAADMALWFSTYNGKWISSSYYADSLPHWLCVYNKKMESDFFIRRGWMSLADENANNTALKLKSKVGLANNFFYDLMQAKRKYNTYQILKATPYMNTLIVDLATELVKNENLGRDNDADLLALNFSCLDY
;
A
#
# COMPACT_ATOMS: atom_id res chain seq x y z
N THR A 1 -3.34 -9.14 6.20
CA THR A 1 -2.02 -9.00 6.83
C THR A 1 -0.90 -9.35 5.85
N GLY A 2 0.36 -8.97 6.11
CA GLY A 2 1.50 -9.31 5.24
C GLY A 2 1.71 -10.81 5.04
N MET A 3 1.42 -11.60 6.06
CA MET A 3 1.45 -13.07 5.99
C MET A 3 0.44 -13.58 4.94
N ASP A 4 -0.78 -13.06 4.93
CA ASP A 4 -1.82 -13.48 3.96
C ASP A 4 -1.41 -13.12 2.53
N HIS A 5 -0.84 -11.93 2.30
CA HIS A 5 -0.32 -11.53 1.00
C HIS A 5 0.82 -12.45 0.55
N SER A 6 1.76 -12.77 1.44
CA SER A 6 2.84 -13.71 1.14
C SER A 6 2.29 -15.09 0.74
N THR A 7 1.28 -15.59 1.46
CA THR A 7 0.62 -16.87 1.15
C THR A 7 -0.09 -16.82 -0.22
N ILE A 8 -0.86 -15.76 -0.49
CA ILE A 8 -1.62 -15.61 -1.75
C ILE A 8 -0.67 -15.53 -2.96
N TYR A 9 0.37 -14.70 -2.87
CA TYR A 9 1.26 -14.45 -4.01
C TYR A 9 2.36 -15.49 -4.19
N SER A 10 2.67 -16.32 -3.17
CA SER A 10 3.62 -17.44 -3.31
C SER A 10 2.94 -18.81 -3.47
N GLY A 11 1.68 -18.95 -3.05
CA GLY A 11 1.00 -20.23 -2.97
C GLY A 11 1.57 -21.16 -1.88
N MET A 12 2.40 -20.63 -0.97
CA MET A 12 3.09 -21.38 0.08
C MET A 12 2.57 -21.02 1.47
N LEU A 13 2.77 -21.88 2.45
CA LEU A 13 2.40 -21.64 3.84
C LEU A 13 3.47 -20.78 4.55
N PRO A 14 3.13 -20.11 5.67
CA PRO A 14 4.07 -19.28 6.44
C PRO A 14 5.37 -19.98 6.84
N ALA A 15 5.32 -21.29 7.10
CA ALA A 15 6.50 -22.10 7.42
C ALA A 15 7.46 -22.27 6.22
N GLU A 16 6.95 -22.11 5.00
CA GLU A 16 7.72 -22.27 3.77
C GLU A 16 8.19 -20.93 3.22
N HIS A 17 7.35 -19.89 3.28
CA HIS A 17 7.71 -18.58 2.77
C HIS A 17 8.36 -17.65 3.80
N GLY A 18 8.49 -18.08 5.07
CA GLY A 18 9.24 -17.37 6.11
C GLY A 18 8.54 -16.17 6.78
N ILE A 19 7.40 -15.71 6.28
CA ILE A 19 6.66 -14.57 6.84
C ILE A 19 5.57 -15.09 7.78
N VAL A 20 5.89 -15.15 9.07
CA VAL A 20 5.00 -15.74 10.09
C VAL A 20 4.16 -14.72 10.85
N ALA A 21 4.52 -13.44 10.81
CA ALA A 21 3.82 -12.35 11.47
C ALA A 21 4.25 -11.00 10.89
N HIS A 22 3.61 -9.91 11.33
CA HIS A 22 4.04 -8.54 11.04
C HIS A 22 5.43 -8.25 11.66
N GLU A 23 5.62 -8.69 12.90
CA GLU A 23 6.87 -8.63 13.65
C GLU A 23 7.07 -9.91 14.46
N TRP A 24 8.31 -10.32 14.62
CA TRP A 24 8.68 -11.43 15.53
C TRP A 24 9.97 -11.13 16.24
N TYR A 25 10.22 -11.89 17.31
CA TYR A 25 11.45 -11.80 18.07
C TYR A 25 12.48 -12.79 17.51
N ASP A 26 13.56 -12.24 16.95
CA ASP A 26 14.71 -13.02 16.50
C ASP A 26 15.59 -13.37 17.71
N ARG A 27 15.56 -14.63 18.11
CA ARG A 27 16.32 -15.13 19.28
C ARG A 27 17.82 -15.12 19.05
N LEU A 28 18.28 -15.30 17.81
CA LEU A 28 19.70 -15.31 17.47
C LEU A 28 20.30 -13.91 17.55
N ARG A 29 19.54 -12.92 17.07
CA ARG A 29 19.96 -11.51 17.08
C ARG A 29 19.50 -10.76 18.33
N ASN A 30 18.72 -11.41 19.20
CA ASN A 30 18.17 -10.85 20.45
C ASN A 30 17.42 -9.53 20.22
N LYS A 31 16.60 -9.44 19.14
CA LYS A 31 15.85 -8.23 18.78
C LYS A 31 14.53 -8.52 18.10
N ARG A 32 13.58 -7.59 18.23
CA ARG A 32 12.39 -7.57 17.36
C ARG A 32 12.78 -7.19 15.95
N GLN A 33 12.18 -7.85 14.99
CA GLN A 33 12.32 -7.51 13.58
C GLN A 33 10.95 -7.53 12.88
N SER A 34 10.72 -6.55 12.01
CA SER A 34 9.58 -6.52 11.12
C SER A 34 9.82 -7.45 9.92
N ASN A 35 8.74 -7.92 9.32
CA ASN A 35 8.79 -8.79 8.14
C ASN A 35 9.41 -8.14 6.89
N ILE A 36 9.36 -6.81 6.76
CA ILE A 36 9.91 -6.09 5.60
C ILE A 36 11.04 -5.11 5.95
N ALA A 37 11.26 -4.79 7.22
CA ALA A 37 12.29 -3.82 7.58
C ALA A 37 13.69 -4.29 7.19
N ASP A 38 14.42 -3.43 6.46
CA ASP A 38 15.76 -3.70 5.96
C ASP A 38 16.60 -2.42 5.96
N GLN A 39 17.71 -2.43 6.71
CA GLN A 39 18.60 -1.28 6.88
C GLN A 39 19.55 -1.05 5.69
N GLU A 40 19.64 -2.01 4.76
CA GLU A 40 20.45 -1.87 3.55
C GLU A 40 19.79 -0.92 2.54
N TYR A 41 18.50 -0.63 2.70
CA TYR A 41 17.72 0.19 1.79
C TYR A 41 17.16 1.44 2.48
N MET A 42 16.67 2.38 1.68
CA MET A 42 16.02 3.61 2.12
C MET A 42 14.63 3.73 1.48
N LEU A 43 13.77 4.52 2.11
CA LEU A 43 12.53 4.93 1.46
C LEU A 43 12.84 5.96 0.37
N ILE A 44 12.11 5.86 -0.74
CA ILE A 44 12.15 6.86 -1.81
C ILE A 44 10.86 7.67 -1.76
N GLY A 45 10.98 8.96 -1.51
CA GLY A 45 9.84 9.88 -1.40
C GLY A 45 9.36 10.13 0.03
N ASP A 46 9.98 9.52 1.04
CA ASP A 46 9.74 9.77 2.46
C ASP A 46 11.01 9.54 3.28
N ALA A 47 10.97 9.96 4.56
CA ALA A 47 11.99 9.61 5.54
C ALA A 47 11.53 8.41 6.38
N GLY A 48 12.47 7.58 6.83
CA GLY A 48 12.19 6.44 7.70
C GLY A 48 13.03 5.22 7.41
N GLN A 49 12.68 4.12 8.07
CA GLN A 49 13.39 2.86 7.91
C GLN A 49 13.11 2.26 6.54
N GLY A 50 14.16 1.84 5.84
CA GLY A 50 14.06 1.15 4.58
C GLY A 50 13.40 -0.21 4.69
N VAL A 51 12.87 -0.67 3.58
CA VAL A 51 12.15 -1.94 3.51
C VAL A 51 12.54 -2.72 2.27
N SER A 52 12.47 -4.05 2.36
CA SER A 52 12.69 -4.96 1.23
C SER A 52 11.87 -6.24 1.38
N PRO A 53 11.66 -7.01 0.32
CA PRO A 53 11.04 -8.34 0.36
C PRO A 53 12.02 -9.46 0.74
N LYS A 54 13.27 -9.18 1.10
CA LYS A 54 14.33 -10.19 1.30
C LYS A 54 14.03 -11.28 2.33
N LYS A 55 13.08 -11.03 3.25
CA LYS A 55 12.66 -12.03 4.23
C LYS A 55 11.61 -13.00 3.70
N LEU A 56 11.04 -12.70 2.54
CA LEU A 56 10.16 -13.62 1.82
C LEU A 56 11.03 -14.66 1.09
N GLU A 57 11.11 -15.88 1.64
CA GLU A 57 11.98 -16.96 1.16
C GLU A 57 11.38 -17.74 -0.03
N ALA A 58 10.14 -17.40 -0.41
CA ALA A 58 9.43 -18.05 -1.51
C ALA A 58 9.40 -17.19 -2.78
N LEU A 59 9.35 -17.85 -3.93
CA LEU A 59 9.06 -17.20 -5.20
C LEU A 59 7.60 -16.75 -5.24
N THR A 60 7.39 -15.50 -5.66
CA THR A 60 6.03 -14.98 -5.90
C THR A 60 5.57 -15.28 -7.32
N LEU A 61 4.27 -15.13 -7.57
CA LEU A 61 3.69 -15.20 -8.92
C LEU A 61 4.45 -14.27 -9.89
N GLY A 62 4.76 -13.03 -9.46
CA GLY A 62 5.55 -12.09 -10.27
C GLY A 62 6.95 -12.61 -10.59
N SER A 63 7.60 -13.29 -9.63
CA SER A 63 8.90 -13.92 -9.87
C SER A 63 8.80 -15.06 -10.91
N ALA A 64 7.78 -15.91 -10.80
CA ALA A 64 7.53 -16.98 -11.75
C ALA A 64 7.24 -16.46 -13.18
N MET A 65 6.48 -15.37 -13.28
CA MET A 65 6.22 -14.70 -14.56
C MET A 65 7.50 -14.19 -15.22
N LYS A 66 8.35 -13.49 -14.45
CA LYS A 66 9.65 -12.99 -14.97
C LYS A 66 10.64 -14.07 -15.30
N MET A 67 10.57 -15.23 -14.63
CA MET A 67 11.37 -16.41 -15.02
C MET A 67 10.92 -16.99 -16.38
N ASN A 68 9.62 -16.89 -16.70
CA ASN A 68 9.07 -17.33 -17.98
C ASN A 68 9.32 -16.31 -19.10
N SER A 69 9.17 -15.02 -18.81
CA SER A 69 9.54 -13.93 -19.72
C SER A 69 10.16 -12.76 -18.94
N ALA A 70 11.40 -12.40 -19.30
CA ALA A 70 12.10 -11.26 -18.71
C ALA A 70 11.44 -9.90 -19.05
N PHE A 71 10.55 -9.88 -20.05
CA PHE A 71 9.82 -8.69 -20.45
C PHE A 71 8.54 -8.46 -19.65
N SER A 72 8.06 -9.47 -18.90
CA SER A 72 6.93 -9.30 -17.97
C SER A 72 7.19 -8.20 -16.95
N LYS A 73 6.22 -7.31 -16.80
CA LYS A 73 6.27 -6.24 -15.82
C LYS A 73 5.46 -6.60 -14.58
N VAL A 74 6.02 -6.34 -13.41
CA VAL A 74 5.42 -6.70 -12.12
C VAL A 74 5.38 -5.48 -11.22
N TYR A 75 4.16 -5.02 -10.91
CA TYR A 75 3.93 -3.88 -10.03
C TYR A 75 2.97 -4.23 -8.91
N SER A 76 3.12 -3.58 -7.76
CA SER A 76 2.18 -3.69 -6.65
C SER A 76 1.86 -2.32 -6.07
N ILE A 77 0.58 -2.11 -5.71
CA ILE A 77 0.10 -0.89 -5.07
C ILE A 77 -0.76 -1.26 -3.88
N ALA A 78 -0.49 -0.64 -2.73
CA ALA A 78 -1.26 -0.84 -1.50
C ALA A 78 -1.33 0.42 -0.64
N ALA A 79 -2.22 0.43 0.34
CA ALA A 79 -2.24 1.47 1.36
C ALA A 79 -1.02 1.39 2.30
N ASN A 80 -0.48 0.18 2.54
CA ASN A 80 0.62 -0.09 3.45
C ASN A 80 1.84 -0.66 2.72
N GLY A 81 3.04 -0.33 3.20
CA GLY A 81 4.29 -0.85 2.64
C GLY A 81 4.41 -2.37 2.73
N GLU A 82 3.95 -2.97 3.82
CA GLU A 82 3.96 -4.42 4.01
C GLU A 82 3.17 -5.14 2.91
N GLU A 83 1.94 -4.68 2.65
CA GLU A 83 1.07 -5.24 1.62
C GLU A 83 1.68 -5.08 0.22
N ALA A 84 2.20 -3.89 -0.09
CA ALA A 84 2.82 -3.63 -1.40
C ALA A 84 4.07 -4.48 -1.63
N VAL A 85 4.99 -4.49 -0.65
CA VAL A 85 6.28 -5.18 -0.76
C VAL A 85 6.11 -6.70 -0.85
N LEU A 86 5.23 -7.28 -0.02
CA LEU A 86 5.03 -8.73 0.01
C LEU A 86 4.18 -9.25 -1.16
N SER A 87 3.26 -8.42 -1.71
CA SER A 87 2.54 -8.76 -2.94
C SER A 87 3.42 -8.69 -4.18
N GLY A 88 4.29 -7.68 -4.27
CA GLY A 88 5.22 -7.53 -5.38
C GLY A 88 6.34 -8.57 -5.35
N GLY A 89 6.85 -8.86 -4.17
CA GLY A 89 7.99 -9.77 -3.99
C GLY A 89 9.31 -9.21 -4.50
N SER A 90 10.30 -10.09 -4.63
CA SER A 90 11.67 -9.72 -4.99
C SER A 90 11.86 -9.34 -6.46
N ALA A 91 11.00 -9.82 -7.35
CA ALA A 91 11.09 -9.58 -8.79
C ALA A 91 10.20 -8.44 -9.29
N ALA A 92 9.49 -7.71 -8.41
CA ALA A 92 8.71 -6.57 -8.83
C ALA A 92 9.60 -5.46 -9.42
N ASP A 93 9.12 -4.82 -10.48
CA ASP A 93 9.74 -3.61 -11.02
C ASP A 93 9.55 -2.45 -10.05
N MET A 94 8.40 -2.40 -9.36
CA MET A 94 8.19 -1.46 -8.27
C MET A 94 7.03 -1.90 -7.36
N ALA A 95 7.20 -1.67 -6.04
CA ALA A 95 6.14 -1.71 -5.05
C ALA A 95 5.86 -0.28 -4.56
N LEU A 96 4.60 0.15 -4.62
CA LEU A 96 4.18 1.51 -4.27
C LEU A 96 3.20 1.47 -3.10
N TRP A 97 3.38 2.37 -2.14
CA TRP A 97 2.45 2.51 -1.02
C TRP A 97 2.30 3.96 -0.59
N PHE A 98 1.25 4.20 0.18
CA PHE A 98 0.88 5.54 0.61
C PHE A 98 1.62 5.95 1.89
N SER A 99 2.37 7.06 1.83
CA SER A 99 2.96 7.68 3.01
C SER A 99 1.91 8.45 3.81
N THR A 100 1.71 8.04 5.05
CA THR A 100 0.82 8.75 5.99
C THR A 100 1.45 10.04 6.50
N TYR A 101 2.74 10.23 6.33
CA TYR A 101 3.44 11.42 6.76
C TYR A 101 3.24 12.59 5.78
N ASN A 102 3.46 12.35 4.50
CA ASN A 102 3.44 13.42 3.50
C ASN A 102 2.27 13.34 2.50
N GLY A 103 1.44 12.29 2.56
CA GLY A 103 0.28 12.11 1.68
C GLY A 103 0.61 11.77 0.23
N LYS A 104 1.79 11.22 -0.03
CA LYS A 104 2.31 10.88 -1.35
C LYS A 104 2.52 9.38 -1.50
N TRP A 105 2.64 8.92 -2.73
CA TRP A 105 3.05 7.57 -3.05
C TRP A 105 4.57 7.47 -3.05
N ILE A 106 5.06 6.43 -2.39
CA ILE A 106 6.49 6.20 -2.12
C ILE A 106 6.88 4.77 -2.45
N SER A 107 8.17 4.50 -2.47
CA SER A 107 8.74 3.18 -2.72
C SER A 107 9.98 2.93 -1.85
N SER A 108 10.71 1.86 -2.16
CA SER A 108 12.00 1.51 -1.55
C SER A 108 13.12 1.54 -2.58
N SER A 109 14.32 1.92 -2.14
CA SER A 109 15.53 1.80 -2.95
C SER A 109 15.92 0.36 -3.28
N TYR A 110 15.20 -0.63 -2.74
CA TYR A 110 15.29 -2.02 -3.19
C TYR A 110 14.88 -2.17 -4.67
N TYR A 111 13.85 -1.44 -5.11
CA TYR A 111 13.26 -1.57 -6.45
C TYR A 111 13.87 -0.60 -7.47
N ALA A 112 14.25 0.61 -7.04
CA ALA A 112 14.79 1.63 -7.92
C ALA A 112 15.58 2.68 -7.13
N ASP A 113 16.47 3.43 -7.81
CA ASP A 113 17.23 4.52 -7.19
C ASP A 113 16.39 5.79 -6.97
N SER A 114 15.30 5.95 -7.73
CA SER A 114 14.41 7.11 -7.65
C SER A 114 13.00 6.77 -8.11
N LEU A 115 12.01 7.59 -7.70
CA LEU A 115 10.65 7.46 -8.23
C LEU A 115 10.63 7.82 -9.73
N PRO A 116 9.84 7.12 -10.56
CA PRO A 116 9.63 7.46 -11.95
C PRO A 116 9.16 8.92 -12.11
N HIS A 117 9.54 9.56 -13.18
CA HIS A 117 9.19 10.97 -13.43
C HIS A 117 7.66 11.20 -13.38
N TRP A 118 6.89 10.31 -13.99
CA TRP A 118 5.43 10.40 -14.00
C TRP A 118 4.85 10.35 -12.58
N LEU A 119 5.42 9.52 -11.68
CA LEU A 119 4.98 9.42 -10.30
C LEU A 119 5.34 10.68 -9.50
N CYS A 120 6.51 11.27 -9.77
CA CYS A 120 6.88 12.57 -9.20
C CYS A 120 5.89 13.67 -9.61
N VAL A 121 5.44 13.68 -10.86
CA VAL A 121 4.42 14.61 -11.37
C VAL A 121 3.06 14.32 -10.73
N TYR A 122 2.66 13.05 -10.64
CA TYR A 122 1.43 12.63 -9.97
C TYR A 122 1.39 13.08 -8.51
N ASN A 123 2.48 12.84 -7.77
CA ASN A 123 2.60 13.23 -6.37
C ASN A 123 2.48 14.75 -6.13
N LYS A 124 2.81 15.59 -7.13
CA LYS A 124 2.64 17.05 -7.03
C LYS A 124 1.19 17.50 -7.06
N LYS A 125 0.27 16.69 -7.62
CA LYS A 125 -1.17 16.99 -7.64
C LYS A 125 -1.79 17.00 -6.25
N MET A 126 -1.19 16.28 -5.26
CA MET A 126 -1.65 16.19 -3.88
C MET A 126 -3.14 15.79 -3.78
N GLU A 127 -3.53 14.75 -4.49
CA GLU A 127 -4.91 14.23 -4.50
C GLU A 127 -5.39 13.88 -3.08
N SER A 128 -4.48 13.47 -2.20
CA SER A 128 -4.75 13.26 -0.78
C SER A 128 -5.31 14.51 -0.08
N ASP A 129 -4.78 15.71 -0.41
CA ASP A 129 -5.29 16.97 0.16
C ASP A 129 -6.69 17.34 -0.36
N PHE A 130 -7.02 16.95 -1.59
CA PHE A 130 -8.37 17.11 -2.12
C PHE A 130 -9.38 16.34 -1.28
N PHE A 131 -9.14 15.05 -1.02
CA PHE A 131 -10.02 14.23 -0.18
C PHE A 131 -10.07 14.69 1.28
N ILE A 132 -8.95 15.11 1.85
CA ILE A 132 -8.91 15.69 3.19
C ILE A 132 -9.82 16.93 3.29
N ARG A 133 -9.75 17.85 2.31
CA ARG A 133 -10.59 19.06 2.29
C ARG A 133 -12.07 18.77 2.05
N ARG A 134 -12.36 17.75 1.23
CA ARG A 134 -13.73 17.33 0.93
C ARG A 134 -14.47 16.81 2.17
N GLY A 135 -13.73 16.19 3.12
CA GLY A 135 -14.35 15.41 4.19
C GLY A 135 -15.01 14.14 3.68
N TRP A 136 -15.46 13.28 4.59
CA TRP A 136 -16.16 12.06 4.23
C TRP A 136 -17.64 12.17 4.54
N MET A 137 -18.47 12.10 3.51
CA MET A 137 -19.93 12.13 3.59
C MET A 137 -20.50 10.78 3.17
N SER A 138 -21.66 10.42 3.76
CA SER A 138 -22.43 9.26 3.29
C SER A 138 -22.87 9.46 1.83
N LEU A 139 -22.88 8.35 1.08
CA LEU A 139 -23.48 8.28 -0.25
C LEU A 139 -25.01 8.09 -0.18
N ALA A 140 -25.54 7.69 0.98
CA ALA A 140 -26.97 7.49 1.19
C ALA A 140 -27.65 8.81 1.58
N ASP A 141 -28.95 8.94 1.19
CA ASP A 141 -29.80 10.06 1.58
C ASP A 141 -29.90 10.17 3.11
N GLU A 142 -30.02 11.39 3.64
CA GLU A 142 -30.15 11.66 5.09
C GLU A 142 -31.29 10.86 5.74
N ASN A 143 -32.38 10.60 5.01
CA ASN A 143 -33.52 9.80 5.49
C ASN A 143 -33.22 8.30 5.62
N ALA A 144 -32.28 7.77 4.84
CA ALA A 144 -31.83 6.37 4.94
C ALA A 144 -30.88 6.15 6.12
N ASN A 145 -30.31 7.23 6.66
CA ASN A 145 -29.29 7.18 7.70
C ASN A 145 -29.84 7.00 9.11
N ASN A 146 -31.14 7.18 9.33
CA ASN A 146 -31.77 7.03 10.67
C ASN A 146 -31.74 5.60 11.21
N THR A 147 -31.47 4.61 10.39
CA THR A 147 -31.34 3.19 10.75
C THR A 147 -29.91 2.66 10.72
N ALA A 148 -28.96 3.47 10.27
CA ALA A 148 -27.60 3.01 10.10
C ALA A 148 -26.87 2.90 11.46
N LEU A 149 -26.19 1.80 11.62
CA LEU A 149 -25.33 1.43 12.74
C LEU A 149 -24.47 2.63 13.21
N LYS A 150 -24.58 2.92 14.50
CA LYS A 150 -23.64 3.81 15.21
C LYS A 150 -22.26 3.15 15.17
N LEU A 151 -21.51 3.41 14.14
CA LEU A 151 -20.12 3.01 14.06
C LEU A 151 -19.36 3.73 15.17
N LYS A 152 -19.15 3.07 16.30
CA LYS A 152 -18.19 3.49 17.32
C LYS A 152 -16.80 3.25 16.72
N SER A 153 -16.30 4.21 15.98
CA SER A 153 -14.94 4.12 15.50
C SER A 153 -13.97 4.38 16.66
N LYS A 154 -12.90 3.63 16.70
CA LYS A 154 -11.76 3.85 17.60
C LYS A 154 -11.11 5.24 17.42
N VAL A 155 -11.51 6.00 16.41
CA VAL A 155 -10.98 7.32 16.02
C VAL A 155 -11.84 8.48 16.55
N GLY A 156 -12.89 8.22 17.36
CA GLY A 156 -13.67 9.27 18.02
C GLY A 156 -14.51 10.15 17.09
N LEU A 157 -15.02 9.58 15.99
CA LEU A 157 -15.87 10.27 15.03
C LEU A 157 -17.30 10.40 15.57
N ALA A 158 -17.91 11.58 15.42
CA ALA A 158 -19.26 11.86 15.89
C ALA A 158 -20.35 11.09 15.10
N ASN A 159 -21.55 10.97 15.68
CA ASN A 159 -22.67 10.16 15.19
C ASN A 159 -23.38 10.67 13.91
N ASN A 160 -22.81 11.58 13.17
CA ASN A 160 -23.33 12.07 11.89
C ASN A 160 -22.44 11.62 10.74
N PHE A 161 -23.02 11.32 9.60
CA PHE A 161 -22.30 10.82 8.41
C PHE A 161 -21.38 11.85 7.73
N PHE A 162 -21.10 12.96 8.35
CA PHE A 162 -20.07 13.89 7.92
C PHE A 162 -18.87 13.78 8.85
N TYR A 163 -17.73 13.38 8.30
CA TYR A 163 -16.47 13.32 9.00
C TYR A 163 -15.52 14.39 8.48
N ASP A 164 -15.20 15.36 9.35
CA ASP A 164 -14.20 16.40 9.03
C ASP A 164 -12.80 15.82 9.08
N LEU A 165 -12.33 15.36 7.91
CA LEU A 165 -10.98 14.79 7.77
C LEU A 165 -9.88 15.85 7.97
N MET A 166 -10.19 17.13 7.73
CA MET A 166 -9.25 18.22 7.96
C MET A 166 -8.98 18.40 9.45
N GLN A 167 -10.01 18.32 10.28
CA GLN A 167 -9.86 18.36 11.73
C GLN A 167 -9.01 17.20 12.23
N ALA A 168 -9.27 15.99 11.74
CA ALA A 168 -8.50 14.80 12.09
C ALA A 168 -7.03 14.94 11.67
N LYS A 169 -6.77 15.40 10.44
CA LYS A 169 -5.41 15.66 9.95
C LYS A 169 -4.68 16.68 10.83
N ARG A 170 -5.31 17.78 11.19
CA ARG A 170 -4.72 18.81 12.06
C ARG A 170 -4.38 18.28 13.44
N LYS A 171 -5.29 17.47 14.03
CA LYS A 171 -5.12 16.92 15.37
C LYS A 171 -3.94 15.94 15.46
N TYR A 172 -3.77 15.10 14.44
CA TYR A 172 -2.78 14.03 14.44
C TYR A 172 -1.57 14.30 13.54
N ASN A 173 -1.56 15.42 12.83
CA ASN A 173 -0.52 15.82 11.86
C ASN A 173 -0.16 14.68 10.88
N THR A 174 -1.17 13.98 10.34
CA THR A 174 -0.96 12.80 9.49
C THR A 174 -2.10 12.61 8.50
N TYR A 175 -1.79 11.97 7.38
CA TYR A 175 -2.77 11.51 6.38
C TYR A 175 -3.35 10.11 6.71
N GLN A 176 -3.00 9.53 7.85
CA GLN A 176 -3.44 8.19 8.23
C GLN A 176 -4.96 8.01 8.19
N ILE A 177 -5.71 9.05 8.48
CA ILE A 177 -7.17 9.02 8.44
C ILE A 177 -7.73 8.60 7.07
N LEU A 178 -7.03 8.88 5.98
CA LEU A 178 -7.47 8.46 4.64
C LEU A 178 -7.53 6.94 4.49
N LYS A 179 -6.65 6.20 5.15
CA LYS A 179 -6.65 4.72 5.13
C LYS A 179 -7.93 4.12 5.71
N ALA A 180 -8.58 4.82 6.63
CA ALA A 180 -9.84 4.41 7.25
C ALA A 180 -11.09 4.93 6.48
N THR A 181 -10.91 5.41 5.25
CA THR A 181 -11.99 5.92 4.41
C THR A 181 -12.01 5.22 3.04
N PRO A 182 -13.15 5.19 2.34
CA PRO A 182 -13.23 4.68 0.97
C PRO A 182 -12.30 5.41 -0.03
N TYR A 183 -11.85 6.62 0.33
CA TYR A 183 -10.96 7.43 -0.53
C TYR A 183 -9.59 6.78 -0.75
N MET A 184 -9.12 5.93 0.17
CA MET A 184 -7.88 5.20 -0.07
C MET A 184 -8.02 4.24 -1.25
N ASN A 185 -9.16 3.56 -1.40
CA ASN A 185 -9.41 2.72 -2.56
C ASN A 185 -9.45 3.55 -3.86
N THR A 186 -10.08 4.73 -3.83
CA THR A 186 -10.08 5.66 -4.98
C THR A 186 -8.65 6.07 -5.34
N LEU A 187 -7.84 6.46 -4.35
CA LEU A 187 -6.43 6.83 -4.58
C LEU A 187 -5.60 5.68 -5.16
N ILE A 188 -5.84 4.44 -4.72
CA ILE A 188 -5.17 3.24 -5.29
C ILE A 188 -5.57 3.05 -6.76
N VAL A 189 -6.87 3.14 -7.10
CA VAL A 189 -7.36 2.99 -8.47
C VAL A 189 -6.84 4.10 -9.38
N ASP A 190 -6.83 5.34 -8.91
CA ASP A 190 -6.33 6.48 -9.67
C ASP A 190 -4.83 6.31 -9.99
N LEU A 191 -4.03 5.93 -8.98
CA LEU A 191 -2.61 5.64 -9.19
C LEU A 191 -2.40 4.46 -10.15
N ALA A 192 -3.17 3.37 -9.97
CA ALA A 192 -3.10 2.20 -10.84
C ALA A 192 -3.38 2.55 -12.29
N THR A 193 -4.38 3.40 -12.53
CA THR A 193 -4.74 3.89 -13.87
C THR A 193 -3.58 4.67 -14.51
N GLU A 194 -2.93 5.54 -13.76
CA GLU A 194 -1.76 6.28 -14.23
C GLU A 194 -0.54 5.37 -14.46
N LEU A 195 -0.32 4.38 -13.59
CA LEU A 195 0.75 3.39 -13.73
C LEU A 195 0.58 2.57 -15.01
N VAL A 196 -0.60 2.01 -15.25
CA VAL A 196 -0.90 1.20 -16.46
C VAL A 196 -0.61 2.00 -17.74
N LYS A 197 -0.97 3.30 -17.76
CA LYS A 197 -0.71 4.18 -18.91
C LYS A 197 0.77 4.48 -19.11
N ASN A 198 1.47 4.86 -18.05
CA ASN A 198 2.86 5.33 -18.14
C ASN A 198 3.86 4.18 -18.31
N GLU A 199 3.59 3.03 -17.70
CA GLU A 199 4.44 1.83 -17.81
C GLU A 199 4.04 0.93 -18.99
N ASN A 200 2.97 1.28 -19.73
CA ASN A 200 2.47 0.53 -20.87
C ASN A 200 2.14 -0.93 -20.55
N LEU A 201 1.50 -1.20 -19.39
CA LEU A 201 1.12 -2.55 -19.03
C LEU A 201 0.08 -3.10 -20.01
N GLY A 202 0.25 -4.39 -20.37
CA GLY A 202 -0.65 -5.12 -21.27
C GLY A 202 -0.61 -4.62 -22.72
N ARG A 203 0.44 -3.95 -23.18
CA ARG A 203 0.57 -3.43 -24.55
C ARG A 203 1.50 -4.22 -25.45
N ASP A 204 2.12 -5.25 -24.95
CA ASP A 204 2.98 -6.17 -25.70
C ASP A 204 2.42 -7.61 -25.64
N ASN A 205 3.21 -8.61 -26.04
CA ASN A 205 2.79 -9.99 -26.04
C ASN A 205 3.14 -10.75 -24.75
N ASP A 206 3.81 -10.08 -23.81
CA ASP A 206 4.19 -10.66 -22.54
C ASP A 206 3.13 -10.35 -21.49
N ALA A 207 2.87 -11.31 -20.59
CA ALA A 207 1.92 -11.11 -19.52
C ALA A 207 2.51 -10.23 -18.42
N ASP A 208 1.77 -9.19 -18.01
CA ASP A 208 2.12 -8.30 -16.91
C ASP A 208 1.30 -8.61 -15.66
N LEU A 209 1.82 -8.26 -14.49
CA LEU A 209 1.13 -8.38 -13.21
C LEU A 209 1.02 -7.02 -12.52
N LEU A 210 -0.20 -6.62 -12.20
CA LEU A 210 -0.47 -5.49 -11.32
C LEU A 210 -1.26 -5.97 -10.10
N ALA A 211 -0.61 -6.03 -8.94
CA ALA A 211 -1.22 -6.38 -7.68
C ALA A 211 -1.80 -5.13 -7.00
N LEU A 212 -3.12 -5.10 -6.78
CA LEU A 212 -3.81 -4.02 -6.08
C LEU A 212 -4.40 -4.53 -4.78
N ASN A 213 -4.02 -3.91 -3.65
CA ASN A 213 -4.48 -4.33 -2.32
C ASN A 213 -5.37 -3.24 -1.72
N PHE A 214 -6.66 -3.57 -1.53
CA PHE A 214 -7.68 -2.69 -0.98
C PHE A 214 -7.96 -3.07 0.48
N SER A 215 -7.39 -2.33 1.42
CA SER A 215 -7.46 -2.64 2.86
C SER A 215 -8.17 -1.56 3.69
N CYS A 216 -9.01 -0.70 3.08
CA CYS A 216 -9.67 0.39 3.79
C CYS A 216 -10.70 -0.09 4.85
N LEU A 217 -11.12 -1.35 4.83
CA LEU A 217 -12.02 -1.94 5.82
C LEU A 217 -11.30 -2.55 7.03
N ASP A 218 -9.98 -2.60 7.01
CA ASP A 218 -9.16 -3.19 8.08
C ASP A 218 -8.79 -2.19 9.19
N TYR A 219 -9.34 -0.95 9.14
CA TYR A 219 -9.05 0.17 10.06
C TYR A 219 -10.22 0.55 10.96
#